data_016e640e1b0f8a197c274895e24330e8
#
_entry.id   016e640e1b0f8a197c274895e24330e8
#
_cell.length_a   1.000
_cell.length_b   1.000
_cell.length_c   1.000
_cell.angle_alpha   90.00
_cell.angle_beta   90.00
_cell.angle_gamma   90.00
#
_symmetry.space_group_name_H-M   'P 1'
#
loop_
_entity.id
_entity.type
_entity.pdbx_description
1 polymer ?
#
loop_
_entity_poly.entity_id
_entity_poly.type
_entity_poly.pdbx_seq_one_letter_code
_entity_poly.pdbx_strand_id
1 'polypeptide(L)'
;MTTEANLLDLGLRDYVEVLDLQRKLVDLRARNAAPDTLILVEHPNVFTVGKGVQGELPPEINGVPVVRMERGGHWTYHGPGQLVGYPILDLDARNRDIHVFLRNIEETIIQAVGKFGISAGRGDQTGVWVQKKKIASIGAAIRNWISFHGFALNVNTDMTYFAYIEPCEMPASTMASMQAILGKQVDFDAVKMQICESFERVFNIELDRQLANTVANNQV
;
A
#
# COMPACT_ATOMS: atom_id res chain seq x y z
N MET A 1 3.35 12.67 22.59
CA MET A 1 3.75 11.30 22.97
C MET A 1 3.71 10.47 21.69
N THR A 2 4.74 9.69 21.43
CA THR A 2 4.79 8.76 20.30
C THR A 2 3.85 7.58 20.60
N THR A 3 3.09 7.11 19.62
CA THR A 3 2.18 5.97 19.78
C THR A 3 2.91 4.72 19.28
N GLU A 4 2.79 3.60 19.98
CA GLU A 4 3.32 2.31 19.52
C GLU A 4 2.39 1.66 18.51
N ALA A 5 2.94 1.00 17.50
CA ALA A 5 2.21 0.20 16.53
C ALA A 5 3.01 -1.05 16.14
N ASN A 6 2.30 -2.11 15.75
CA ASN A 6 2.93 -3.32 15.26
C ASN A 6 3.42 -3.15 13.81
N LEU A 7 4.55 -3.75 13.48
CA LEU A 7 4.97 -4.00 12.11
C LEU A 7 4.77 -5.49 11.77
N LEU A 8 4.05 -5.77 10.69
CA LEU A 8 3.92 -7.11 10.11
C LEU A 8 4.52 -7.10 8.70
N ASP A 9 5.73 -7.65 8.54
CA ASP A 9 6.31 -7.93 7.20
C ASP A 9 5.93 -9.36 6.81
N LEU A 10 5.03 -9.49 5.84
CA LEU A 10 4.45 -10.79 5.45
C LEU A 10 5.19 -11.45 4.28
N GLY A 11 6.18 -10.78 3.67
CA GLY A 11 6.81 -11.25 2.45
C GLY A 11 5.80 -11.40 1.31
N LEU A 12 5.92 -12.46 0.50
CA LEU A 12 4.97 -12.75 -0.59
C LEU A 12 3.75 -13.52 -0.03
N ARG A 13 2.54 -12.96 -0.14
CA ARG A 13 1.29 -13.55 0.37
C ARG A 13 0.11 -13.31 -0.57
N ASP A 14 -0.81 -14.26 -0.58
CA ASP A 14 -2.06 -14.15 -1.33
C ASP A 14 -2.84 -12.88 -0.92
N TYR A 15 -3.48 -12.27 -1.91
CA TYR A 15 -4.18 -11.00 -1.70
C TYR A 15 -5.40 -11.15 -0.80
N VAL A 16 -6.19 -12.23 -0.99
CA VAL A 16 -7.44 -12.46 -0.24
C VAL A 16 -7.13 -12.81 1.22
N GLU A 17 -6.09 -13.63 1.45
CA GLU A 17 -5.62 -13.96 2.81
C GLU A 17 -5.24 -12.68 3.58
N VAL A 18 -4.50 -11.77 2.94
CA VAL A 18 -4.10 -10.51 3.59
C VAL A 18 -5.27 -9.56 3.75
N LEU A 19 -6.24 -9.55 2.84
CA LEU A 19 -7.47 -8.78 3.00
C LEU A 19 -8.28 -9.24 4.22
N ASP A 20 -8.39 -10.53 4.42
CA ASP A 20 -9.09 -11.09 5.58
C ASP A 20 -8.35 -10.79 6.90
N LEU A 21 -7.00 -10.82 6.88
CA LEU A 21 -6.19 -10.36 8.01
C LEU A 21 -6.44 -8.88 8.32
N GLN A 22 -6.48 -8.01 7.30
CA GLN A 22 -6.78 -6.58 7.48
C GLN A 22 -8.14 -6.41 8.16
N ARG A 23 -9.20 -7.09 7.66
CA ARG A 23 -10.55 -7.01 8.23
C ARG A 23 -10.58 -7.44 9.69
N LYS A 24 -9.88 -8.54 10.04
CA LYS A 24 -9.74 -9.00 11.41
C LYS A 24 -9.04 -7.98 12.30
N LEU A 25 -7.95 -7.38 11.82
CA LEU A 25 -7.22 -6.34 12.57
C LEU A 25 -8.07 -5.08 12.77
N VAL A 26 -8.86 -4.66 11.76
CA VAL A 26 -9.81 -3.54 11.89
C VAL A 26 -10.82 -3.82 13.00
N ASP A 27 -11.40 -5.03 13.05
CA ASP A 27 -12.38 -5.40 14.09
C ASP A 27 -11.75 -5.48 15.49
N LEU A 28 -10.52 -5.96 15.59
CA LEU A 28 -9.78 -5.98 16.85
C LEU A 28 -9.42 -4.57 17.31
N ARG A 29 -8.92 -3.72 16.38
CA ARG A 29 -8.53 -2.34 16.69
C ARG A 29 -9.73 -1.49 17.12
N ALA A 30 -10.88 -1.65 16.45
CA ALA A 30 -12.12 -0.94 16.79
C ALA A 30 -12.63 -1.26 18.22
N ARG A 31 -12.24 -2.41 18.77
CA ARG A 31 -12.56 -2.82 20.14
C ARG A 31 -11.41 -2.59 21.12
N ASN A 32 -10.35 -1.91 20.70
CA ASN A 32 -9.10 -1.72 21.46
C ASN A 32 -8.44 -3.05 21.91
N ALA A 33 -8.67 -4.14 21.15
CA ALA A 33 -8.10 -5.46 21.41
C ALA A 33 -6.80 -5.73 20.63
N ALA A 34 -6.39 -4.80 19.77
CA ALA A 34 -5.09 -4.79 19.08
C ALA A 34 -4.59 -3.34 18.96
N PRO A 35 -3.27 -3.11 18.93
CA PRO A 35 -2.71 -1.80 18.63
C PRO A 35 -2.87 -1.43 17.15
N ASP A 36 -2.54 -0.18 16.81
CA ASP A 36 -2.30 0.22 15.43
C ASP A 36 -1.29 -0.73 14.78
N THR A 37 -1.41 -0.98 13.48
CA THR A 37 -0.56 -1.96 12.78
C THR A 37 -0.22 -1.47 11.38
N LEU A 38 1.06 -1.52 11.00
CA LEU A 38 1.48 -1.41 9.61
C LEU A 38 1.78 -2.81 9.06
N ILE A 39 1.08 -3.21 8.00
CA ILE A 39 1.40 -4.42 7.23
C ILE A 39 2.22 -4.00 6.02
N LEU A 40 3.36 -4.66 5.77
CA LEU A 40 4.11 -4.62 4.53
C LEU A 40 4.06 -6.00 3.87
N VAL A 41 3.82 -6.03 2.56
CA VAL A 41 3.61 -7.28 1.83
C VAL A 41 3.91 -7.10 0.34
N GLU A 42 4.28 -8.18 -0.33
CA GLU A 42 4.17 -8.37 -1.77
C GLU A 42 3.01 -9.34 -2.06
N HIS A 43 2.36 -9.18 -3.19
CA HIS A 43 1.30 -10.11 -3.64
C HIS A 43 1.73 -10.85 -4.90
N PRO A 44 1.28 -12.10 -5.13
CA PRO A 44 1.21 -12.67 -6.47
C PRO A 44 0.41 -11.76 -7.40
N ASN A 45 0.55 -11.98 -8.71
CA ASN A 45 -0.18 -11.18 -9.70
C ASN A 45 -1.69 -11.18 -9.43
N VAL A 46 -2.27 -10.01 -9.24
CA VAL A 46 -3.70 -9.82 -9.03
C VAL A 46 -4.15 -8.43 -9.51
N PHE A 47 -5.26 -8.37 -10.20
CA PHE A 47 -5.96 -7.13 -10.46
C PHE A 47 -6.99 -6.87 -9.38
N THR A 48 -7.01 -5.66 -8.85
CA THR A 48 -7.97 -5.28 -7.82
C THR A 48 -8.84 -4.12 -8.27
N VAL A 49 -10.13 -4.18 -7.92
CA VAL A 49 -11.14 -3.22 -8.39
C VAL A 49 -11.83 -2.58 -7.20
N GLY A 50 -11.71 -1.26 -7.10
CA GLY A 50 -12.35 -0.48 -6.06
C GLY A 50 -13.81 -0.12 -6.38
N LYS A 51 -14.46 0.63 -5.48
CA LYS A 51 -15.87 1.03 -5.56
C LYS A 51 -16.21 1.92 -6.75
N GLY A 52 -15.23 2.57 -7.39
CA GLY A 52 -15.43 3.44 -8.55
C GLY A 52 -15.89 2.69 -9.79
N VAL A 53 -15.67 1.38 -9.89
CA VAL A 53 -16.05 0.56 -11.04
C VAL A 53 -17.35 -0.17 -10.77
N GLN A 54 -18.36 0.04 -11.61
CA GLN A 54 -19.66 -0.62 -11.55
C GLN A 54 -19.75 -1.79 -12.54
N GLY A 55 -20.73 -2.67 -12.34
CA GLY A 55 -21.02 -3.79 -13.22
C GLY A 55 -20.30 -5.08 -12.86
N GLU A 56 -20.46 -6.09 -13.73
CA GLU A 56 -19.81 -7.39 -13.59
C GLU A 56 -18.34 -7.30 -13.96
N LEU A 57 -17.52 -8.10 -13.32
CA LEU A 57 -16.08 -8.20 -13.56
C LEU A 57 -15.76 -9.59 -14.11
N PRO A 58 -14.82 -9.70 -15.07
CA PRO A 58 -14.29 -11.01 -15.41
C PRO A 58 -13.60 -11.63 -14.20
N PRO A 59 -13.60 -12.96 -14.04
CA PRO A 59 -12.91 -13.64 -12.95
C PRO A 59 -11.38 -13.48 -13.06
N GLU A 60 -10.87 -13.31 -14.28
CA GLU A 60 -9.45 -13.14 -14.58
C GLU A 60 -9.25 -12.31 -15.87
N ILE A 61 -8.05 -11.72 -16.01
CA ILE A 61 -7.57 -11.08 -17.24
C ILE A 61 -6.18 -11.67 -17.53
N ASN A 62 -6.03 -12.34 -18.69
CA ASN A 62 -4.78 -13.00 -19.10
C ASN A 62 -4.18 -13.94 -18.02
N GLY A 63 -5.03 -14.74 -17.38
CA GLY A 63 -4.63 -15.68 -16.34
C GLY A 63 -4.33 -15.02 -14.98
N VAL A 64 -4.54 -13.73 -14.84
CA VAL A 64 -4.38 -13.00 -13.57
C VAL A 64 -5.75 -12.79 -12.93
N PRO A 65 -5.97 -13.25 -11.68
CA PRO A 65 -7.26 -13.14 -11.01
C PRO A 65 -7.67 -11.67 -10.80
N VAL A 66 -9.00 -11.44 -10.81
CA VAL A 66 -9.61 -10.14 -10.55
C VAL A 66 -10.40 -10.19 -9.25
N VAL A 67 -10.10 -9.30 -8.32
CA VAL A 67 -10.75 -9.23 -7.01
C VAL A 67 -11.40 -7.86 -6.80
N ARG A 68 -12.71 -7.86 -6.52
CA ARG A 68 -13.44 -6.65 -6.12
C ARG A 68 -13.28 -6.40 -4.63
N MET A 69 -13.11 -5.15 -4.25
CA MET A 69 -12.92 -4.76 -2.87
C MET A 69 -13.53 -3.42 -2.48
N GLU A 70 -13.50 -3.14 -1.19
CA GLU A 70 -14.16 -1.99 -0.59
C GLU A 70 -13.35 -0.69 -0.58
N ARG A 71 -12.09 -0.65 -1.09
CA ARG A 71 -11.32 0.60 -1.17
C ARG A 71 -11.92 1.61 -2.14
N GLY A 72 -11.56 2.87 -1.98
CA GLY A 72 -11.80 3.89 -3.00
C GLY A 72 -11.01 3.65 -4.29
N GLY A 73 -11.36 4.39 -5.35
CA GLY A 73 -10.70 4.34 -6.66
C GLY A 73 -11.19 3.21 -7.57
N HIS A 74 -10.44 2.99 -8.64
CA HIS A 74 -10.77 2.13 -9.78
C HIS A 74 -9.87 0.89 -9.82
N TRP A 75 -9.47 0.49 -11.03
CA TRP A 75 -8.55 -0.63 -11.27
C TRP A 75 -7.14 -0.33 -10.74
N THR A 76 -6.48 -1.33 -10.19
CA THR A 76 -5.04 -1.36 -10.01
C THR A 76 -4.52 -2.79 -10.13
N TYR A 77 -3.20 -2.92 -10.25
CA TYR A 77 -2.48 -4.17 -10.31
C TYR A 77 -1.57 -4.29 -9.09
N HIS A 78 -1.47 -5.50 -8.56
CA HIS A 78 -0.44 -5.88 -7.60
C HIS A 78 0.32 -7.09 -8.14
N GLY A 79 1.63 -7.15 -7.87
CA GLY A 79 2.47 -8.24 -8.30
C GLY A 79 3.87 -8.18 -7.67
N PRO A 80 4.72 -9.19 -7.92
CA PRO A 80 6.08 -9.24 -7.41
C PRO A 80 6.89 -8.00 -7.77
N GLY A 81 7.74 -7.57 -6.83
CA GLY A 81 8.50 -6.32 -6.95
C GLY A 81 7.72 -5.06 -6.62
N GLN A 82 6.44 -5.17 -6.22
CA GLN A 82 5.64 -4.05 -5.73
C GLN A 82 5.53 -4.10 -4.21
N LEU A 83 5.96 -3.06 -3.53
CA LEU A 83 5.79 -2.95 -2.07
C LEU A 83 4.41 -2.41 -1.75
N VAL A 84 3.59 -3.25 -1.12
CA VAL A 84 2.25 -2.88 -0.66
C VAL A 84 2.26 -2.64 0.83
N GLY A 85 1.68 -1.53 1.26
CA GLY A 85 1.56 -1.17 2.68
C GLY A 85 0.13 -0.91 3.09
N TYR A 86 -0.29 -1.55 4.18
CA TYR A 86 -1.63 -1.42 4.74
C TYR A 86 -1.56 -0.87 6.17
N PRO A 87 -1.70 0.44 6.36
CA PRO A 87 -1.79 1.03 7.69
C PRO A 87 -3.20 0.83 8.28
N ILE A 88 -3.28 0.03 9.33
CA ILE A 88 -4.49 -0.21 10.14
C ILE A 88 -4.39 0.69 11.36
N LEU A 89 -4.90 1.90 11.26
CA LEU A 89 -4.73 2.96 12.25
C LEU A 89 -6.08 3.45 12.76
N ASP A 90 -6.12 3.79 14.04
CA ASP A 90 -7.25 4.51 14.62
C ASP A 90 -7.18 5.99 14.23
N LEU A 91 -8.05 6.39 13.32
CA LEU A 91 -8.16 7.79 12.87
C LEU A 91 -8.99 8.65 13.80
N ASP A 92 -9.77 8.05 14.72
CA ASP A 92 -10.49 8.81 15.76
C ASP A 92 -9.51 9.51 16.70
N ALA A 93 -8.48 8.78 17.12
CA ALA A 93 -7.38 9.33 17.90
C ALA A 93 -6.51 10.35 17.12
N ARG A 94 -6.75 10.52 15.81
CA ARG A 94 -5.97 11.34 14.85
C ARG A 94 -6.83 12.42 14.16
N ASN A 95 -7.77 13.02 14.89
CA ASN A 95 -8.65 14.11 14.45
C ASN A 95 -9.66 13.75 13.34
N ARG A 96 -9.92 12.49 13.06
CA ARG A 96 -10.89 12.00 12.05
C ARG A 96 -10.73 12.65 10.67
N ASP A 97 -9.51 12.92 10.24
CA ASP A 97 -9.23 13.55 8.96
C ASP A 97 -8.63 12.56 7.95
N ILE A 98 -9.47 12.12 7.02
CA ILE A 98 -9.10 11.19 5.95
C ILE A 98 -8.12 11.84 4.97
N HIS A 99 -8.27 13.13 4.69
CA HIS A 99 -7.39 13.82 3.75
C HIS A 99 -5.98 13.95 4.33
N VAL A 100 -5.87 14.29 5.61
CA VAL A 100 -4.57 14.30 6.32
C VAL A 100 -3.96 12.90 6.33
N PHE A 101 -4.75 11.85 6.59
CA PHE A 101 -4.27 10.47 6.54
C PHE A 101 -3.69 10.10 5.16
N LEU A 102 -4.41 10.40 4.07
CA LEU A 102 -3.91 10.12 2.71
C LEU A 102 -2.65 10.95 2.38
N ARG A 103 -2.60 12.23 2.80
CA ARG A 103 -1.42 13.08 2.64
C ARG A 103 -0.22 12.57 3.44
N ASN A 104 -0.42 11.99 4.60
CA ASN A 104 0.64 11.37 5.38
C ASN A 104 1.18 10.09 4.71
N ILE A 105 0.32 9.29 4.08
CA ILE A 105 0.79 8.15 3.25
C ILE A 105 1.65 8.66 2.08
N GLU A 106 1.20 9.68 1.35
CA GLU A 106 2.00 10.27 0.27
C GLU A 106 3.35 10.77 0.79
N GLU A 107 3.35 11.51 1.90
CA GLU A 107 4.58 12.05 2.51
C GLU A 107 5.55 10.94 2.93
N THR A 108 5.03 9.86 3.52
CA THR A 108 5.82 8.68 3.88
C THR A 108 6.58 8.14 2.68
N ILE A 109 5.87 7.94 1.57
CA ILE A 109 6.46 7.40 0.34
C ILE A 109 7.45 8.41 -0.28
N ILE A 110 7.10 9.70 -0.35
CA ILE A 110 7.96 10.75 -0.89
C ILE A 110 9.29 10.81 -0.13
N GLN A 111 9.27 10.80 1.20
CA GLN A 111 10.47 10.80 2.02
C GLN A 111 11.31 9.52 1.81
N ALA A 112 10.66 8.37 1.75
CA ALA A 112 11.34 7.09 1.56
C ALA A 112 12.04 7.02 0.21
N VAL A 113 11.36 7.34 -0.90
CA VAL A 113 11.98 7.27 -2.25
C VAL A 113 13.03 8.35 -2.45
N GLY A 114 12.93 9.48 -1.73
CA GLY A 114 13.95 10.53 -1.69
C GLY A 114 15.32 10.03 -1.23
N LYS A 115 15.38 9.01 -0.36
CA LYS A 115 16.64 8.38 0.08
C LYS A 115 17.36 7.63 -1.03
N PHE A 116 16.64 7.30 -2.10
CA PHE A 116 17.21 6.66 -3.30
C PHE A 116 17.52 7.67 -4.42
N GLY A 117 17.44 8.98 -4.13
CA GLY A 117 17.71 10.05 -5.11
C GLY A 117 16.54 10.32 -6.07
N ILE A 118 15.34 9.83 -5.77
CA ILE A 118 14.13 10.10 -6.55
C ILE A 118 13.45 11.37 -6.02
N SER A 119 13.42 12.42 -6.84
CA SER A 119 12.65 13.64 -6.55
C SER A 119 11.18 13.40 -6.89
N ALA A 120 10.42 12.91 -5.92
CA ALA A 120 9.01 12.63 -6.04
C ALA A 120 8.16 13.73 -5.37
N GLY A 121 6.89 13.79 -5.76
CA GLY A 121 5.92 14.73 -5.19
C GLY A 121 4.48 14.26 -5.37
N ARG A 122 3.54 15.14 -5.03
CA ARG A 122 2.11 14.94 -5.25
C ARG A 122 1.72 15.38 -6.65
N GLY A 123 0.70 14.74 -7.22
CA GLY A 123 0.10 15.13 -8.50
C GLY A 123 -1.36 15.53 -8.36
N ASP A 124 -2.05 15.66 -9.48
CA ASP A 124 -3.47 16.03 -9.52
C ASP A 124 -4.37 14.94 -8.93
N GLN A 125 -3.94 13.68 -9.03
CA GLN A 125 -4.61 12.54 -8.40
C GLN A 125 -3.79 12.03 -7.21
N THR A 126 -4.50 11.50 -6.19
CA THR A 126 -3.88 10.88 -5.01
C THR A 126 -2.87 9.81 -5.42
N GLY A 127 -1.66 9.91 -4.87
CA GLY A 127 -0.53 9.03 -5.15
C GLY A 127 0.79 9.77 -5.18
N VAL A 128 1.88 9.06 -5.49
CA VAL A 128 3.22 9.65 -5.56
C VAL A 128 3.74 9.64 -6.98
N TRP A 129 4.27 10.77 -7.38
CA TRP A 129 4.60 11.10 -8.76
C TRP A 129 6.04 11.54 -8.91
N VAL A 130 6.65 11.15 -10.02
CA VAL A 130 7.94 11.67 -10.51
C VAL A 130 7.67 12.31 -11.87
N GLN A 131 7.68 13.65 -11.92
CA GLN A 131 7.21 14.39 -13.09
C GLN A 131 5.75 13.99 -13.46
N LYS A 132 5.54 13.40 -14.65
CA LYS A 132 4.23 12.92 -15.13
C LYS A 132 4.01 11.42 -14.93
N LYS A 133 4.87 10.73 -14.18
CA LYS A 133 4.80 9.29 -13.95
C LYS A 133 4.39 8.98 -12.51
N LYS A 134 3.39 8.15 -12.33
CA LYS A 134 2.90 7.69 -11.03
C LYS A 134 3.68 6.47 -10.59
N ILE A 135 4.44 6.57 -9.52
CA ILE A 135 5.23 5.46 -8.96
C ILE A 135 4.55 4.76 -7.80
N ALA A 136 3.55 5.41 -7.17
CA ALA A 136 2.75 4.77 -6.13
C ALA A 136 1.27 5.15 -6.25
N SER A 137 0.41 4.14 -6.11
CA SER A 137 -1.03 4.29 -6.00
C SER A 137 -1.46 4.22 -4.54
N ILE A 138 -2.47 5.03 -4.18
CA ILE A 138 -3.02 5.07 -2.83
C ILE A 138 -4.54 4.92 -2.92
N GLY A 139 -5.09 3.97 -2.15
CA GLY A 139 -6.51 3.74 -2.06
C GLY A 139 -6.84 3.11 -0.72
N ALA A 140 -7.53 3.84 0.13
CA ALA A 140 -7.90 3.41 1.47
C ALA A 140 -9.41 3.21 1.62
N ALA A 141 -9.80 2.50 2.65
CA ALA A 141 -11.15 2.44 3.18
C ALA A 141 -11.11 2.68 4.70
N ILE A 142 -12.24 3.08 5.25
CA ILE A 142 -12.37 3.37 6.67
C ILE A 142 -13.65 2.70 7.18
N ARG A 143 -13.51 1.97 8.28
CA ARG A 143 -14.62 1.36 9.00
C ARG A 143 -14.46 1.62 10.50
N ASN A 144 -15.48 2.19 11.12
CA ASN A 144 -15.44 2.62 12.53
C ASN A 144 -14.24 3.52 12.87
N TRP A 145 -13.87 4.42 11.95
CA TRP A 145 -12.67 5.27 12.03
C TRP A 145 -11.34 4.52 12.08
N ILE A 146 -11.33 3.22 11.78
CA ILE A 146 -10.10 2.45 11.55
C ILE A 146 -9.83 2.39 10.06
N SER A 147 -8.62 2.75 9.65
CA SER A 147 -8.18 2.65 8.26
C SER A 147 -7.82 1.21 7.88
N PHE A 148 -7.97 0.86 6.60
CA PHE A 148 -7.45 -0.36 5.99
C PHE A 148 -7.26 -0.17 4.49
N HIS A 149 -6.70 -1.13 3.77
CA HIS A 149 -6.01 -0.89 2.52
C HIS A 149 -4.90 0.16 2.72
N GLY A 150 -4.43 0.85 1.68
CA GLY A 150 -3.35 1.80 1.84
C GLY A 150 -2.66 2.16 0.54
N PHE A 151 -1.43 1.71 0.33
CA PHE A 151 -0.63 2.10 -0.83
C PHE A 151 0.05 0.91 -1.51
N ALA A 152 0.40 1.11 -2.77
CA ALA A 152 1.22 0.21 -3.56
C ALA A 152 2.31 1.02 -4.27
N LEU A 153 3.57 0.81 -3.86
CA LEU A 153 4.77 1.44 -4.43
C LEU A 153 5.42 0.49 -5.42
N ASN A 154 5.50 0.89 -6.68
CA ASN A 154 6.18 0.15 -7.73
C ASN A 154 7.70 0.27 -7.55
N VAL A 155 8.35 -0.73 -6.97
CA VAL A 155 9.82 -0.75 -6.75
C VAL A 155 10.50 -1.35 -7.97
N ASN A 156 10.39 -2.66 -8.14
CA ASN A 156 10.91 -3.44 -9.27
C ASN A 156 9.79 -4.13 -10.06
N THR A 157 8.60 -3.58 -9.98
CA THR A 157 7.35 -4.14 -10.52
C THR A 157 7.42 -4.29 -12.03
N ASP A 158 6.91 -5.40 -12.56
CA ASP A 158 6.68 -5.55 -14.00
C ASP A 158 5.51 -4.65 -14.42
N MET A 159 5.84 -3.58 -15.12
CA MET A 159 4.88 -2.56 -15.53
C MET A 159 4.00 -3.01 -16.71
N THR A 160 4.30 -4.12 -17.38
CA THR A 160 3.53 -4.60 -18.54
C THR A 160 2.11 -5.00 -18.17
N TYR A 161 1.87 -5.45 -16.94
CA TYR A 161 0.53 -5.80 -16.45
C TYR A 161 -0.44 -4.61 -16.40
N PHE A 162 0.06 -3.40 -16.20
CA PHE A 162 -0.81 -2.21 -16.24
C PHE A 162 -1.44 -1.94 -17.61
N ALA A 163 -0.87 -2.49 -18.69
CA ALA A 163 -1.43 -2.37 -20.03
C ALA A 163 -2.76 -3.13 -20.23
N TYR A 164 -3.10 -4.05 -19.33
CA TYR A 164 -4.36 -4.80 -19.38
C TYR A 164 -5.53 -4.10 -18.71
N ILE A 165 -5.30 -2.98 -18.05
CA ILE A 165 -6.29 -2.21 -17.30
C ILE A 165 -6.15 -0.70 -17.57
N GLU A 166 -7.15 0.06 -17.18
CA GLU A 166 -7.06 1.53 -17.10
C GLU A 166 -6.83 1.94 -15.64
N PRO A 167 -5.55 2.00 -15.18
CA PRO A 167 -5.26 2.26 -13.78
C PRO A 167 -5.71 3.67 -13.39
N CYS A 168 -6.71 3.77 -12.48
CA CYS A 168 -7.26 5.04 -12.02
C CYS A 168 -7.75 5.94 -13.19
N GLU A 169 -8.34 5.37 -14.24
CA GLU A 169 -8.81 6.08 -15.44
C GLU A 169 -7.70 6.83 -16.20
N MET A 170 -6.47 6.34 -16.09
CA MET A 170 -5.32 6.91 -16.79
C MET A 170 -4.71 5.91 -17.79
N PRO A 171 -4.03 6.39 -18.82
CA PRO A 171 -3.23 5.51 -19.68
C PRO A 171 -2.20 4.72 -18.86
N ALA A 172 -2.04 3.43 -19.15
CA ALA A 172 -1.04 2.57 -18.50
C ALA A 172 0.38 3.17 -18.56
N SER A 173 0.69 3.91 -19.63
CA SER A 173 1.97 4.62 -19.78
C SER A 173 2.23 5.68 -18.71
N THR A 174 1.23 6.08 -17.94
CA THR A 174 1.39 6.99 -16.79
C THR A 174 2.08 6.31 -15.62
N MET A 175 1.95 4.99 -15.51
CA MET A 175 2.56 4.23 -14.41
C MET A 175 4.06 4.01 -14.64
N ALA A 176 4.84 4.05 -13.57
CA ALA A 176 6.27 3.75 -13.60
C ALA A 176 6.71 3.05 -12.29
N SER A 177 7.90 2.45 -12.30
CA SER A 177 8.55 1.90 -11.11
C SER A 177 9.79 2.70 -10.74
N MET A 178 10.27 2.54 -9.48
CA MET A 178 11.55 3.10 -9.06
C MET A 178 12.69 2.59 -9.94
N GLN A 179 12.66 1.30 -10.29
CA GLN A 179 13.63 0.69 -11.22
C GLN A 179 13.66 1.42 -12.56
N ALA A 180 12.51 1.72 -13.15
CA ALA A 180 12.43 2.41 -14.43
C ALA A 180 12.94 3.87 -14.34
N ILE A 181 12.67 4.57 -13.24
CA ILE A 181 13.14 5.94 -12.99
C ILE A 181 14.67 5.97 -12.80
N LEU A 182 15.24 5.01 -12.07
CA LEU A 182 16.67 4.96 -11.74
C LEU A 182 17.51 4.26 -12.80
N GLY A 183 16.88 3.53 -13.74
CA GLY A 183 17.57 2.74 -14.77
C GLY A 183 18.30 1.50 -14.21
N LYS A 184 17.99 1.07 -12.99
CA LYS A 184 18.60 -0.10 -12.33
C LYS A 184 17.68 -0.71 -11.29
N GLN A 185 17.87 -2.00 -11.02
CA GLN A 185 17.18 -2.69 -9.93
C GLN A 185 17.45 -2.00 -8.59
N VAL A 186 16.43 -1.93 -7.76
CA VAL A 186 16.46 -1.28 -6.44
C VAL A 186 16.46 -2.37 -5.36
N ASP A 187 17.24 -2.19 -4.32
CA ASP A 187 17.23 -3.05 -3.14
C ASP A 187 15.87 -2.94 -2.43
N PHE A 188 15.07 -4.00 -2.51
CA PHE A 188 13.70 -4.03 -2.03
C PHE A 188 13.61 -3.94 -0.51
N ASP A 189 14.53 -4.60 0.21
CA ASP A 189 14.57 -4.55 1.68
C ASP A 189 15.02 -3.18 2.19
N ALA A 190 15.93 -2.53 1.48
CA ALA A 190 16.28 -1.14 1.78
C ALA A 190 15.08 -0.20 1.59
N VAL A 191 14.21 -0.44 0.57
CA VAL A 191 12.98 0.35 0.40
C VAL A 191 12.01 0.11 1.54
N LYS A 192 11.79 -1.15 1.97
CA LYS A 192 10.95 -1.46 3.14
C LYS A 192 11.43 -0.72 4.39
N MET A 193 12.74 -0.75 4.64
CA MET A 193 13.34 -0.05 5.78
C MET A 193 13.06 1.46 5.72
N GLN A 194 13.26 2.10 4.57
CA GLN A 194 13.01 3.54 4.40
C GLN A 194 11.52 3.91 4.51
N ILE A 195 10.62 3.02 4.09
CA ILE A 195 9.17 3.18 4.30
C ILE A 195 8.86 3.15 5.80
N CYS A 196 9.39 2.18 6.56
CA CYS A 196 9.18 2.12 8.01
C CYS A 196 9.68 3.38 8.71
N GLU A 197 10.93 3.80 8.47
CA GLU A 197 11.51 5.00 9.09
C GLU A 197 10.73 6.29 8.73
N SER A 198 10.26 6.39 7.50
CA SER A 198 9.47 7.55 7.06
C SER A 198 8.07 7.52 7.66
N PHE A 199 7.46 6.34 7.77
CA PHE A 199 6.17 6.15 8.41
C PHE A 199 6.20 6.54 9.89
N GLU A 200 7.22 6.09 10.62
CA GLU A 200 7.44 6.45 12.04
C GLU A 200 7.49 7.97 12.22
N ARG A 201 8.26 8.66 11.37
CA ARG A 201 8.38 10.13 11.43
C ARG A 201 7.09 10.85 11.10
N VAL A 202 6.44 10.46 9.99
CA VAL A 202 5.27 11.17 9.46
C VAL A 202 4.03 10.97 10.32
N PHE A 203 3.84 9.76 10.83
CA PHE A 203 2.68 9.43 11.68
C PHE A 203 2.95 9.63 13.17
N ASN A 204 4.19 9.96 13.56
CA ASN A 204 4.63 10.04 14.95
C ASN A 204 4.34 8.74 15.73
N ILE A 205 4.73 7.61 15.13
CA ILE A 205 4.53 6.24 15.62
C ILE A 205 5.91 5.60 15.82
N GLU A 206 6.03 4.69 16.76
CA GLU A 206 7.16 3.77 16.93
C GLU A 206 6.71 2.37 16.52
N LEU A 207 7.39 1.76 15.55
CA LEU A 207 7.03 0.43 15.04
C LEU A 207 7.74 -0.66 15.84
N ASP A 208 6.96 -1.53 16.49
CA ASP A 208 7.48 -2.78 17.07
C ASP A 208 7.81 -3.79 15.96
N ARG A 209 9.12 -3.98 15.75
CA ARG A 209 9.67 -4.88 14.72
C ARG A 209 9.87 -6.32 15.20
N GLN A 210 9.58 -6.63 16.48
CA GLN A 210 9.78 -7.99 17.03
C GLN A 210 8.74 -8.97 16.49
N LEU A 211 7.53 -8.51 16.21
CA LEU A 211 6.46 -9.33 15.64
C LEU A 211 6.68 -9.67 14.16
N ALA A 212 7.42 -8.86 13.40
CA ALA A 212 7.76 -9.14 12.02
C ALA A 212 8.47 -10.50 11.86
N ASN A 213 9.32 -10.88 12.82
CA ASN A 213 10.06 -12.14 12.82
C ASN A 213 9.22 -13.35 13.27
N THR A 214 8.13 -13.14 14.00
CA THR A 214 7.31 -14.22 14.58
C THR A 214 6.30 -14.75 13.57
N VAL A 215 5.73 -13.90 12.72
CA VAL A 215 4.75 -14.29 11.69
C VAL A 215 5.43 -14.97 10.50
N ALA A 216 6.69 -14.62 10.18
CA ALA A 216 7.48 -15.29 9.14
C ALA A 216 7.87 -16.73 9.52
N ASN A 217 7.94 -17.05 10.84
CA ASN A 217 8.40 -18.35 11.35
C ASN A 217 7.25 -19.29 11.78
N ASN A 218 6.04 -18.80 11.93
CA ASN A 218 4.87 -19.63 12.23
C ASN A 218 3.99 -19.74 10.98
N GLN A 219 4.20 -20.84 10.22
CA GLN A 219 3.19 -21.36 9.31
C GLN A 219 1.93 -21.67 10.16
N VAL A 220 0.89 -20.87 9.99
CA VAL A 220 -0.46 -21.20 10.42
C VAL A 220 -1.33 -21.35 9.19
#